data_2eb520723940f5ad5a4b317a8815cf3e
#
_entry.id   2eb520723940f5ad5a4b317a8815cf3e
#
_cell.length_a   1.000
_cell.length_b   1.000
_cell.length_c   1.000
_cell.angle_alpha   90.00
_cell.angle_beta   90.00
_cell.angle_gamma   90.00
#
_symmetry.space_group_name_H-M   'P 1'
#
loop_
_entity.id
_entity.type
_entity.pdbx_description
1 polymer ?
#
loop_
_entity_poly.entity_id
_entity_poly.type
_entity_poly.pdbx_seq_one_letter_code
_entity_poly.pdbx_strand_id
1 'polypeptide(L)'
;MLAEECSVVSGCSHLVVDLNQPLTETSHQTRQSEVSWQPNTVVIGLCDEPVTALADSTQALLPFIDLIADSTTADFLLDAALNNIVRHPMASTALVQVLRQSLTVSVEQALILESLTYSSLQHGAEFMGWLKDRAAPKPQAQGIEPVVLCERQDAHLTVTLNRPAKHNAFSATVRDGLTEALLLASTDTSLKQVTLKGAGPSFCAGGDLDEFGEARNAAVAHLTRTTRSPGQLIYRLGDKVHARLHGACIGAGIEMTAFAKRVIAKDDAFFALPEVGFGLVPGAGGTVSIPRRIGTHRTALLGLSGQRIDAALALDWGLIDAVE
;
A
#
# COMPACT_ATOMS: atom_id res chain seq x y z
N MET A 1 -5.15 31.09 4.01
CA MET A 1 -6.17 30.09 3.69
C MET A 1 -6.51 29.36 4.98
N LEU A 2 -7.77 29.28 5.36
CA LEU A 2 -8.18 28.62 6.59
C LEU A 2 -8.14 27.09 6.37
N ALA A 3 -7.82 26.31 7.40
CA ALA A 3 -7.77 24.84 7.31
C ALA A 3 -9.09 24.23 6.78
N GLU A 4 -10.22 24.85 7.09
CA GLU A 4 -11.52 24.44 6.62
C GLU A 4 -11.70 24.61 5.11
N GLU A 5 -11.09 25.64 4.49
CA GLU A 5 -11.17 25.90 3.04
C GLU A 5 -10.39 24.84 2.22
N CYS A 6 -9.41 24.17 2.84
CA CYS A 6 -8.57 23.16 2.22
C CYS A 6 -8.88 21.77 2.79
N SER A 7 -10.16 21.42 2.83
CA SER A 7 -10.65 20.15 3.34
C SER A 7 -11.62 19.50 2.37
N VAL A 8 -11.54 18.18 2.26
CA VAL A 8 -12.50 17.35 1.52
C VAL A 8 -13.92 17.57 2.02
N VAL A 9 -14.10 17.81 3.34
CA VAL A 9 -15.41 18.07 3.95
C VAL A 9 -16.04 19.37 3.42
N SER A 10 -15.20 20.35 3.04
CA SER A 10 -15.62 21.61 2.42
C SER A 10 -15.70 21.55 0.89
N GLY A 11 -15.51 20.36 0.29
CA GLY A 11 -15.56 20.16 -1.15
C GLY A 11 -14.22 20.33 -1.88
N CYS A 12 -13.12 20.57 -1.17
CA CYS A 12 -11.77 20.68 -1.76
C CYS A 12 -11.14 19.29 -1.87
N SER A 13 -11.22 18.64 -3.04
CA SER A 13 -10.69 17.29 -3.25
C SER A 13 -9.14 17.26 -3.30
N HIS A 14 -8.49 18.32 -3.78
CA HIS A 14 -7.03 18.45 -3.87
C HIS A 14 -6.60 19.89 -3.98
N LEU A 15 -5.33 20.14 -3.68
CA LEU A 15 -4.61 21.38 -3.91
C LEU A 15 -3.52 21.14 -4.94
N VAL A 16 -3.30 22.10 -5.82
CA VAL A 16 -2.21 22.08 -6.81
C VAL A 16 -1.20 23.15 -6.47
N VAL A 17 0.08 22.78 -6.41
CA VAL A 17 1.21 23.65 -6.16
C VAL A 17 2.11 23.65 -7.40
N ASP A 18 2.29 24.80 -8.02
CA ASP A 18 3.24 24.99 -9.12
C ASP A 18 4.67 25.07 -8.56
N LEU A 19 5.46 24.03 -8.79
CA LEU A 19 6.84 23.93 -8.32
C LEU A 19 7.85 24.57 -9.28
N ASN A 20 7.42 25.03 -10.46
CA ASN A 20 8.28 25.77 -11.41
C ASN A 20 8.51 27.21 -10.96
N GLN A 21 7.63 27.73 -10.10
CA GLN A 21 7.74 29.10 -9.61
C GLN A 21 8.73 29.19 -8.44
N PRO A 22 9.65 30.16 -8.46
CA PRO A 22 10.55 30.36 -7.33
C PRO A 22 9.74 30.81 -6.08
N LEU A 23 10.14 30.30 -4.92
CA LEU A 23 9.54 30.75 -3.67
C LEU A 23 9.85 32.24 -3.44
N THR A 24 8.84 33.04 -3.19
CA THR A 24 9.01 34.45 -2.81
C THR A 24 9.56 34.55 -1.39
N GLU A 25 10.28 35.64 -1.07
CA GLU A 25 10.85 35.88 0.27
C GLU A 25 9.79 35.83 1.39
N THR A 26 8.54 36.20 1.10
CA THR A 26 7.42 36.13 2.03
C THR A 26 7.11 34.69 2.45
N SER A 27 7.33 33.71 1.57
CA SER A 27 7.15 32.30 1.89
C SER A 27 8.26 31.71 2.79
N HIS A 28 9.44 32.36 2.83
CA HIS A 28 10.51 32.01 3.77
C HIS A 28 10.21 32.38 5.21
N GLN A 29 9.52 33.50 5.48
CA GLN A 29 9.16 33.95 6.82
C GLN A 29 8.04 33.08 7.44
N THR A 30 7.15 32.53 6.63
CA THR A 30 6.11 31.61 7.09
C THR A 30 6.67 30.26 7.56
N ARG A 31 7.91 29.90 7.17
CA ARG A 31 8.59 28.66 7.61
C ARG A 31 9.09 28.71 9.07
N GLN A 32 9.24 29.89 9.66
CA GLN A 32 9.71 30.02 11.04
C GLN A 32 8.57 30.03 12.07
N SER A 33 7.33 30.13 11.65
CA SER A 33 6.19 29.89 12.53
C SER A 33 5.92 28.40 12.59
N GLU A 34 5.99 27.82 13.79
CA GLU A 34 5.79 26.41 14.14
C GLU A 34 4.37 25.85 13.83
N VAL A 35 3.72 26.33 12.78
CA VAL A 35 2.41 25.81 12.38
C VAL A 35 2.65 24.63 11.43
N SER A 36 2.72 23.44 11.99
CA SER A 36 2.67 22.17 11.25
C SER A 36 1.27 21.94 10.68
N TRP A 37 0.76 22.89 9.86
CA TRP A 37 -0.53 22.73 9.23
C TRP A 37 -0.39 21.82 8.00
N GLN A 38 -1.10 20.71 8.01
CA GLN A 38 -1.26 19.85 6.85
C GLN A 38 -2.72 19.89 6.41
N PRO A 39 -3.00 20.15 5.12
CA PRO A 39 -4.37 20.20 4.63
C PRO A 39 -5.05 18.84 4.72
N ASN A 40 -6.36 18.83 4.99
CA ASN A 40 -7.20 17.63 4.94
C ASN A 40 -7.66 17.33 3.52
N THR A 41 -6.68 17.30 2.61
CA THR A 41 -6.87 17.03 1.18
C THR A 41 -5.53 16.56 0.58
N VAL A 42 -5.55 16.06 -0.65
CA VAL A 42 -4.34 15.68 -1.38
C VAL A 42 -3.64 16.94 -1.92
N VAL A 43 -2.33 17.02 -1.74
CA VAL A 43 -1.49 18.10 -2.29
C VAL A 43 -0.67 17.58 -3.45
N ILE A 44 -0.86 18.17 -4.63
CA ILE A 44 -0.20 17.78 -5.88
C ILE A 44 0.81 18.86 -6.25
N GLY A 45 2.08 18.50 -6.39
CA GLY A 45 3.14 19.36 -6.94
C GLY A 45 3.27 19.12 -8.44
N LEU A 46 3.22 20.19 -9.23
CA LEU A 46 3.46 20.16 -10.67
C LEU A 46 4.82 20.75 -10.97
N CYS A 47 5.63 20.07 -11.78
CA CYS A 47 6.89 20.57 -12.32
C CYS A 47 7.15 20.01 -13.72
N ASP A 48 7.75 20.87 -14.58
CA ASP A 48 8.03 20.52 -15.97
C ASP A 48 9.27 19.62 -16.09
N GLU A 49 10.21 19.77 -15.16
CA GLU A 49 11.46 19.00 -15.09
C GLU A 49 11.34 17.91 -14.01
N PRO A 50 12.22 16.89 -14.04
CA PRO A 50 12.29 15.92 -12.95
C PRO A 50 12.46 16.61 -11.60
N VAL A 51 11.72 16.18 -10.59
CA VAL A 51 11.74 16.76 -9.24
C VAL A 51 13.16 16.87 -8.65
N THR A 52 14.07 15.98 -9.06
CA THR A 52 15.49 16.00 -8.66
C THR A 52 16.28 17.18 -9.24
N ALA A 53 15.77 17.83 -10.28
CA ALA A 53 16.38 18.99 -10.91
C ALA A 53 15.92 20.33 -10.29
N LEU A 54 14.92 20.31 -9.42
CA LEU A 54 14.39 21.51 -8.76
C LEU A 54 15.43 22.16 -7.85
N ALA A 55 15.38 23.49 -7.74
CA ALA A 55 16.23 24.26 -6.82
C ALA A 55 16.00 23.84 -5.36
N ASP A 56 17.04 23.92 -4.51
CA ASP A 56 17.01 23.54 -3.11
C ASP A 56 15.85 24.17 -2.32
N SER A 57 15.54 25.44 -2.63
CA SER A 57 14.42 26.16 -2.02
C SER A 57 13.07 25.50 -2.32
N THR A 58 12.87 25.00 -3.54
CA THR A 58 11.66 24.32 -3.97
C THR A 58 11.63 22.88 -3.45
N GLN A 59 12.78 22.18 -3.43
CA GLN A 59 12.89 20.85 -2.85
C GLN A 59 12.48 20.82 -1.36
N ALA A 60 12.71 21.91 -0.63
CA ALA A 60 12.27 22.02 0.76
C ALA A 60 10.73 22.04 0.93
N LEU A 61 9.93 22.14 -0.14
CA LEU A 61 8.47 21.98 -0.11
C LEU A 61 8.03 20.51 -0.23
N LEU A 62 8.88 19.63 -0.74
CA LEU A 62 8.52 18.24 -1.03
C LEU A 62 7.90 17.49 0.17
N PRO A 63 8.31 17.72 1.43
CA PRO A 63 7.65 17.10 2.58
C PRO A 63 6.17 17.48 2.77
N PHE A 64 5.71 18.54 2.11
CA PHE A 64 4.32 19.01 2.15
C PHE A 64 3.50 18.61 0.92
N ILE A 65 4.14 17.97 -0.06
CA ILE A 65 3.54 17.47 -1.29
C ILE A 65 3.27 15.98 -1.14
N ASP A 66 2.11 15.51 -1.57
CA ASP A 66 1.74 14.08 -1.50
C ASP A 66 1.99 13.36 -2.81
N LEU A 67 1.65 14.01 -3.91
CA LEU A 67 1.81 13.50 -5.27
C LEU A 67 2.66 14.47 -6.08
N ILE A 68 3.65 13.96 -6.79
CA ILE A 68 4.46 14.75 -7.72
C ILE A 68 4.09 14.35 -9.15
N ALA A 69 3.77 15.35 -9.95
CA ALA A 69 3.59 15.24 -11.39
C ALA A 69 4.71 16.00 -12.08
N ASP A 70 5.70 15.28 -12.55
CA ASP A 70 6.87 15.80 -13.27
C ASP A 70 7.04 15.09 -14.62
N SER A 71 8.04 15.49 -15.40
CA SER A 71 8.31 14.90 -16.72
C SER A 71 8.61 13.39 -16.72
N THR A 72 8.83 12.78 -15.54
CA THR A 72 9.06 11.34 -15.40
C THR A 72 7.79 10.58 -15.00
N THR A 73 6.73 11.28 -14.64
CA THR A 73 5.46 10.70 -14.22
C THR A 73 4.66 10.24 -15.42
N ALA A 74 4.32 8.95 -15.49
CA ALA A 74 3.55 8.43 -16.60
C ALA A 74 2.11 8.97 -16.59
N ASP A 75 1.65 9.54 -17.71
CA ASP A 75 0.33 10.19 -17.86
C ASP A 75 -0.82 9.31 -17.38
N PHE A 76 -0.81 8.01 -17.75
CA PHE A 76 -1.89 7.09 -17.38
C PHE A 76 -2.02 6.87 -15.87
N LEU A 77 -0.91 6.98 -15.12
CA LEU A 77 -0.93 6.90 -13.65
C LEU A 77 -1.50 8.21 -13.07
N LEU A 78 -1.08 9.34 -13.59
CA LEU A 78 -1.54 10.65 -13.14
C LEU A 78 -3.03 10.84 -13.40
N ASP A 79 -3.50 10.56 -14.62
CA ASP A 79 -4.92 10.68 -14.99
C ASP A 79 -5.81 9.79 -14.12
N ALA A 80 -5.37 8.55 -13.87
CA ALA A 80 -6.11 7.64 -13.00
C ALA A 80 -6.12 8.13 -11.54
N ALA A 81 -4.98 8.67 -11.05
CA ALA A 81 -4.90 9.24 -9.70
C ALA A 81 -5.85 10.43 -9.54
N LEU A 82 -5.84 11.38 -10.48
CA LEU A 82 -6.75 12.53 -10.46
C LEU A 82 -8.22 12.11 -10.48
N ASN A 83 -8.58 11.11 -11.30
CA ASN A 83 -9.93 10.57 -11.34
C ASN A 83 -10.35 9.96 -9.99
N ASN A 84 -9.46 9.19 -9.35
CA ASN A 84 -9.76 8.59 -8.05
C ASN A 84 -9.83 9.63 -6.92
N ILE A 85 -8.96 10.64 -6.92
CA ILE A 85 -9.01 11.75 -5.95
C ILE A 85 -10.38 12.46 -5.98
N VAL A 86 -10.94 12.66 -7.17
CA VAL A 86 -12.25 13.28 -7.32
C VAL A 86 -13.40 12.33 -6.94
N ARG A 87 -13.30 11.04 -7.28
CA ARG A 87 -14.37 10.05 -7.03
C ARG A 87 -14.36 9.51 -5.59
N HIS A 88 -13.20 9.39 -4.99
CA HIS A 88 -12.95 8.81 -3.67
C HIS A 88 -12.12 9.78 -2.81
N PRO A 89 -12.60 11.02 -2.59
CA PRO A 89 -11.82 12.06 -1.93
C PRO A 89 -11.48 11.72 -0.48
N MET A 90 -12.33 10.99 0.23
CA MET A 90 -12.07 10.59 1.63
C MET A 90 -10.98 9.52 1.72
N ALA A 91 -11.07 8.47 0.89
CA ALA A 91 -10.04 7.43 0.86
C ALA A 91 -8.71 7.98 0.36
N SER A 92 -8.72 8.85 -0.66
CA SER A 92 -7.51 9.52 -1.17
C SER A 92 -6.83 10.38 -0.10
N THR A 93 -7.61 11.20 0.60
CA THR A 93 -7.08 12.02 1.71
C THR A 93 -6.57 11.16 2.85
N ALA A 94 -7.30 10.12 3.24
CA ALA A 94 -6.87 9.21 4.29
C ALA A 94 -5.56 8.48 3.93
N LEU A 95 -5.39 8.08 2.66
CA LEU A 95 -4.14 7.49 2.18
C LEU A 95 -2.96 8.43 2.39
N VAL A 96 -3.05 9.68 1.92
CA VAL A 96 -1.92 10.62 2.04
C VAL A 96 -1.65 11.00 3.49
N GLN A 97 -2.69 11.10 4.34
CA GLN A 97 -2.51 11.34 5.78
C GLN A 97 -1.71 10.22 6.46
N VAL A 98 -2.00 8.96 6.14
CA VAL A 98 -1.24 7.81 6.66
C VAL A 98 0.19 7.82 6.12
N LEU A 99 0.38 8.10 4.83
CA LEU A 99 1.71 8.14 4.21
C LEU A 99 2.59 9.26 4.80
N ARG A 100 2.04 10.43 5.11
CA ARG A 100 2.74 11.55 5.77
C ARG A 100 3.35 11.13 7.12
N GLN A 101 2.74 10.17 7.80
CA GLN A 101 3.19 9.68 9.11
C GLN A 101 4.05 8.41 9.01
N SER A 102 3.93 7.64 7.94
CA SER A 102 4.44 6.26 7.88
C SER A 102 5.95 6.11 8.06
N LEU A 103 6.75 7.12 7.66
CA LEU A 103 8.21 7.13 7.81
C LEU A 103 8.68 7.85 9.09
N THR A 104 7.80 8.54 9.81
CA THR A 104 8.13 9.32 11.01
C THR A 104 7.92 8.55 12.31
N VAL A 105 7.18 7.45 12.26
CA VAL A 105 6.88 6.58 13.40
C VAL A 105 7.46 5.18 13.21
N SER A 106 7.47 4.36 14.27
CA SER A 106 7.91 2.95 14.14
C SER A 106 7.00 2.16 13.20
N VAL A 107 7.49 1.03 12.66
CA VAL A 107 6.69 0.16 11.80
C VAL A 107 5.42 -0.32 12.51
N GLU A 108 5.53 -0.69 13.80
CA GLU A 108 4.39 -1.13 14.59
C GLU A 108 3.34 -0.03 14.76
N GLN A 109 3.76 1.20 15.04
CA GLN A 109 2.85 2.35 15.16
C GLN A 109 2.20 2.68 13.82
N ALA A 110 2.95 2.64 12.72
CA ALA A 110 2.43 2.87 11.38
C ALA A 110 1.39 1.80 10.98
N LEU A 111 1.62 0.52 11.30
CA LEU A 111 0.65 -0.57 11.07
C LEU A 111 -0.64 -0.40 11.87
N ILE A 112 -0.54 0.11 13.11
CA ILE A 112 -1.73 0.46 13.92
C ILE A 112 -2.51 1.58 13.25
N LEU A 113 -1.81 2.65 12.81
CA LEU A 113 -2.43 3.78 12.12
C LEU A 113 -3.13 3.34 10.82
N GLU A 114 -2.45 2.55 9.99
CA GLU A 114 -3.04 1.96 8.78
C GLU A 114 -4.32 1.18 9.10
N SER A 115 -4.26 0.30 10.09
CA SER A 115 -5.40 -0.55 10.47
C SER A 115 -6.59 0.23 11.03
N LEU A 116 -6.36 1.31 11.81
CA LEU A 116 -7.41 2.21 12.29
C LEU A 116 -8.05 2.97 11.13
N THR A 117 -7.23 3.50 10.22
CA THR A 117 -7.69 4.21 9.02
C THR A 117 -8.52 3.29 8.13
N TYR A 118 -8.03 2.08 7.84
CA TYR A 118 -8.77 1.08 7.07
C TYR A 118 -10.12 0.75 7.72
N SER A 119 -10.14 0.53 9.04
CA SER A 119 -11.37 0.23 9.77
C SER A 119 -12.38 1.39 9.75
N SER A 120 -11.91 2.62 9.80
CA SER A 120 -12.75 3.82 9.68
C SER A 120 -13.41 3.88 8.30
N LEU A 121 -12.61 3.69 7.23
CA LEU A 121 -13.09 3.74 5.85
C LEU A 121 -14.04 2.58 5.50
N GLN A 122 -13.89 1.40 6.12
CA GLN A 122 -14.83 0.29 5.91
C GLN A 122 -16.28 0.62 6.27
N HIS A 123 -16.51 1.67 7.05
CA HIS A 123 -17.84 2.17 7.42
C HIS A 123 -18.16 3.51 6.74
N GLY A 124 -17.27 3.98 5.86
CA GLY A 124 -17.42 5.21 5.09
C GLY A 124 -18.36 5.04 3.89
N ALA A 125 -18.93 6.16 3.45
CA ALA A 125 -19.90 6.18 2.35
C ALA A 125 -19.32 5.66 1.03
N GLU A 126 -18.04 5.92 0.75
CA GLU A 126 -17.37 5.48 -0.49
C GLU A 126 -17.29 3.96 -0.57
N PHE A 127 -16.81 3.29 0.49
CA PHE A 127 -16.76 1.83 0.54
C PHE A 127 -18.13 1.19 0.56
N MET A 128 -19.07 1.74 1.31
CA MET A 128 -20.46 1.24 1.35
C MET A 128 -21.17 1.39 0.00
N GLY A 129 -20.89 2.47 -0.74
CA GLY A 129 -21.35 2.66 -2.12
C GLY A 129 -20.78 1.58 -3.04
N TRP A 130 -19.46 1.37 -3.00
CA TRP A 130 -18.79 0.32 -3.79
C TRP A 130 -19.35 -1.08 -3.48
N LEU A 131 -19.57 -1.41 -2.19
CA LEU A 131 -20.18 -2.70 -1.79
C LEU A 131 -21.57 -2.92 -2.38
N LYS A 132 -22.37 -1.86 -2.45
CA LYS A 132 -23.72 -1.91 -2.99
C LYS A 132 -23.73 -2.15 -4.51
N ASP A 133 -22.75 -1.58 -5.20
CA ASP A 133 -22.68 -1.63 -6.68
C ASP A 133 -22.00 -2.89 -7.21
N ARG A 134 -21.28 -3.62 -6.33
CA ARG A 134 -20.58 -4.84 -6.76
C ARG A 134 -21.55 -6.02 -6.95
N ALA A 135 -21.14 -6.95 -7.83
CA ALA A 135 -21.85 -8.23 -7.97
C ALA A 135 -21.79 -9.04 -6.66
N ALA A 136 -22.87 -9.74 -6.35
CA ALA A 136 -22.92 -10.63 -5.19
C ALA A 136 -21.81 -11.71 -5.25
N PRO A 137 -21.17 -12.06 -4.12
CA PRO A 137 -20.22 -13.14 -4.05
C PRO A 137 -20.78 -14.44 -4.60
N LYS A 138 -20.01 -15.16 -5.40
CA LYS A 138 -20.41 -16.49 -5.89
C LYS A 138 -20.01 -17.54 -4.86
N PRO A 139 -20.93 -18.40 -4.37
CA PRO A 139 -20.57 -19.50 -3.52
C PRO A 139 -19.52 -20.37 -4.21
N GLN A 140 -18.41 -20.59 -3.56
CA GLN A 140 -17.39 -21.53 -4.02
C GLN A 140 -17.20 -22.62 -2.99
N ALA A 141 -17.06 -23.87 -3.46
CA ALA A 141 -16.68 -24.97 -2.61
C ALA A 141 -15.30 -24.69 -2.01
N GLN A 142 -15.18 -24.76 -0.70
CA GLN A 142 -13.87 -24.73 -0.04
C GLN A 142 -13.12 -26.00 -0.42
N GLY A 143 -11.91 -25.85 -0.96
CA GLY A 143 -11.01 -26.97 -1.21
C GLY A 143 -10.65 -27.66 0.12
N ILE A 144 -10.37 -28.95 0.03
CA ILE A 144 -9.95 -29.77 1.18
C ILE A 144 -8.45 -29.49 1.52
N GLU A 145 -7.70 -28.99 0.57
CA GLU A 145 -6.25 -28.77 0.70
C GLU A 145 -5.92 -27.53 1.54
N PRO A 146 -4.81 -27.57 2.29
CA PRO A 146 -4.34 -26.40 3.04
C PRO A 146 -4.07 -25.23 2.10
N VAL A 147 -4.56 -24.03 2.48
CA VAL A 147 -4.40 -22.80 1.68
C VAL A 147 -2.99 -22.18 1.79
N VAL A 148 -2.18 -22.64 2.74
CA VAL A 148 -0.76 -22.33 2.90
C VAL A 148 -0.02 -23.64 3.13
N LEU A 149 1.00 -23.89 2.31
CA LEU A 149 1.88 -25.06 2.42
C LEU A 149 3.23 -24.62 3.00
N CYS A 150 3.78 -25.46 3.86
CA CYS A 150 5.10 -25.27 4.46
C CYS A 150 5.99 -26.48 4.13
N GLU A 151 7.11 -26.23 3.46
CA GLU A 151 8.10 -27.25 3.12
C GLU A 151 9.44 -26.84 3.72
N ARG A 152 10.00 -27.71 4.54
CA ARG A 152 11.31 -27.46 5.15
C ARG A 152 12.38 -28.32 4.51
N GLN A 153 13.48 -27.69 4.14
CA GLN A 153 14.73 -28.34 3.72
C GLN A 153 15.87 -27.76 4.55
N ASP A 154 16.42 -28.54 5.45
CA ASP A 154 17.49 -28.11 6.37
C ASP A 154 17.13 -26.83 7.15
N ALA A 155 17.87 -25.75 6.91
CA ALA A 155 17.68 -24.43 7.51
C ALA A 155 16.79 -23.49 6.66
N HIS A 156 16.14 -23.99 5.63
CA HIS A 156 15.30 -23.22 4.71
C HIS A 156 13.85 -23.68 4.81
N LEU A 157 12.93 -22.72 5.03
CA LEU A 157 11.50 -22.91 5.00
C LEU A 157 10.92 -22.26 3.73
N THR A 158 10.20 -23.02 2.94
CA THR A 158 9.38 -22.49 1.84
C THR A 158 7.92 -22.43 2.28
N VAL A 159 7.33 -21.24 2.22
CA VAL A 159 5.91 -20.99 2.50
C VAL A 159 5.23 -20.64 1.18
N THR A 160 4.24 -21.45 0.79
CA THR A 160 3.54 -21.31 -0.48
C THR A 160 2.07 -20.97 -0.24
N LEU A 161 1.59 -19.86 -0.81
CA LEU A 161 0.15 -19.59 -0.90
C LEU A 161 -0.44 -20.58 -1.89
N ASN A 162 -1.46 -21.33 -1.48
CA ASN A 162 -2.00 -22.49 -2.23
C ASN A 162 -3.51 -22.39 -2.45
N ARG A 163 -3.93 -21.31 -3.10
CA ARG A 163 -5.31 -21.07 -3.56
C ARG A 163 -5.35 -20.65 -5.02
N PRO A 164 -4.70 -21.42 -5.96
CA PRO A 164 -4.49 -21.00 -7.34
C PRO A 164 -5.81 -20.69 -8.09
N ALA A 165 -6.89 -21.40 -7.79
CA ALA A 165 -8.21 -21.15 -8.39
C ALA A 165 -8.80 -19.76 -8.07
N LYS A 166 -8.31 -19.11 -7.00
CA LYS A 166 -8.64 -17.73 -6.59
C LYS A 166 -7.45 -16.80 -6.74
N HIS A 167 -6.45 -17.15 -7.55
CA HIS A 167 -5.21 -16.38 -7.70
C HIS A 167 -4.58 -16.02 -6.33
N ASN A 168 -4.66 -16.94 -5.38
CA ASN A 168 -4.15 -16.79 -4.01
C ASN A 168 -4.70 -15.55 -3.29
N ALA A 169 -5.96 -15.18 -3.56
CA ALA A 169 -6.61 -14.05 -2.91
C ALA A 169 -6.52 -14.16 -1.37
N PHE A 170 -6.14 -13.05 -0.74
CA PHE A 170 -5.87 -12.95 0.68
C PHE A 170 -7.17 -12.92 1.49
N SER A 171 -7.59 -14.10 1.93
CA SER A 171 -8.77 -14.34 2.80
C SER A 171 -8.35 -14.45 4.26
N ALA A 172 -9.33 -14.53 5.17
CA ALA A 172 -9.09 -14.81 6.58
C ALA A 172 -8.32 -16.12 6.77
N THR A 173 -8.65 -17.18 6.01
CA THR A 173 -7.95 -18.47 6.08
C THR A 173 -6.50 -18.39 5.59
N VAL A 174 -6.23 -17.64 4.53
CA VAL A 174 -4.86 -17.41 4.04
C VAL A 174 -4.07 -16.57 5.05
N ARG A 175 -4.66 -15.49 5.59
CA ARG A 175 -4.06 -14.69 6.67
C ARG A 175 -3.64 -15.55 7.84
N ASP A 176 -4.55 -16.40 8.32
CA ASP A 176 -4.33 -17.22 9.51
C ASP A 176 -3.26 -18.28 9.26
N GLY A 177 -3.32 -19.01 8.15
CA GLY A 177 -2.31 -20.00 7.79
C GLY A 177 -0.92 -19.38 7.57
N LEU A 178 -0.85 -18.21 6.92
CA LEU A 178 0.41 -17.50 6.74
C LEU A 178 0.96 -16.97 8.08
N THR A 179 0.10 -16.47 8.96
CA THR A 179 0.49 -16.05 10.31
C THR A 179 1.09 -17.21 11.10
N GLU A 180 0.46 -18.39 11.08
CA GLU A 180 0.95 -19.58 11.77
C GLU A 180 2.31 -20.04 11.23
N ALA A 181 2.48 -20.07 9.90
CA ALA A 181 3.75 -20.42 9.27
C ALA A 181 4.87 -19.46 9.67
N LEU A 182 4.61 -18.14 9.68
CA LEU A 182 5.60 -17.13 10.04
C LEU A 182 5.89 -17.11 11.56
N LEU A 183 4.90 -17.38 12.42
CA LEU A 183 5.11 -17.56 13.86
C LEU A 183 6.02 -18.78 14.13
N LEU A 184 5.77 -19.90 13.47
CA LEU A 184 6.65 -21.07 13.56
C LEU A 184 8.07 -20.70 13.13
N ALA A 185 8.22 -20.00 12.01
CA ALA A 185 9.54 -19.55 11.54
C ALA A 185 10.22 -18.60 12.53
N SER A 186 9.49 -17.79 13.28
CA SER A 186 10.03 -16.85 14.26
C SER A 186 10.57 -17.53 15.52
N THR A 187 10.01 -18.68 15.90
CA THR A 187 10.43 -19.45 17.08
C THR A 187 11.55 -20.44 16.75
N ASP A 188 11.71 -20.84 15.49
CA ASP A 188 12.74 -21.78 15.07
C ASP A 188 14.07 -21.06 14.74
N THR A 189 14.97 -21.04 15.70
CA THR A 189 16.29 -20.39 15.56
C THR A 189 17.23 -21.10 14.58
N SER A 190 16.93 -22.35 14.20
CA SER A 190 17.72 -23.11 13.22
C SER A 190 17.43 -22.67 11.79
N LEU A 191 16.29 -22.04 11.52
CA LEU A 191 15.96 -21.48 10.21
C LEU A 191 16.83 -20.25 9.90
N LYS A 192 17.47 -20.29 8.74
CA LYS A 192 18.30 -19.20 8.20
C LYS A 192 17.58 -18.42 7.12
N GLN A 193 16.65 -19.06 6.41
CA GLN A 193 15.89 -18.44 5.33
C GLN A 193 14.45 -18.90 5.29
N VAL A 194 13.58 -17.97 4.95
CA VAL A 194 12.16 -18.22 4.65
C VAL A 194 11.87 -17.68 3.26
N THR A 195 11.39 -18.53 2.35
CA THR A 195 10.97 -18.09 1.01
C THR A 195 9.45 -18.11 0.91
N LEU A 196 8.88 -16.95 0.57
CA LEU A 196 7.45 -16.80 0.25
C LEU A 196 7.24 -16.95 -1.25
N LYS A 197 6.31 -17.80 -1.68
CA LYS A 197 5.91 -17.98 -3.08
C LYS A 197 4.40 -18.24 -3.20
N GLY A 198 3.86 -18.15 -4.41
CA GLY A 198 2.47 -18.49 -4.73
C GLY A 198 2.40 -19.72 -5.65
N ALA A 199 1.39 -20.56 -5.51
CA ALA A 199 1.06 -21.61 -6.46
C ALA A 199 0.20 -21.07 -7.61
N GLY A 200 0.31 -21.68 -8.80
CA GLY A 200 -0.51 -21.34 -9.96
C GLY A 200 -0.06 -20.07 -10.68
N PRO A 201 -0.99 -19.32 -11.32
CA PRO A 201 -0.65 -18.26 -12.27
C PRO A 201 -0.32 -16.89 -11.61
N SER A 202 -0.49 -16.75 -10.30
CA SER A 202 -0.29 -15.48 -9.61
C SER A 202 0.29 -15.71 -8.22
N PHE A 203 1.10 -14.75 -7.76
CA PHE A 203 1.53 -14.78 -6.37
C PHE A 203 0.34 -14.52 -5.42
N CYS A 204 -0.35 -13.38 -5.56
CA CYS A 204 -1.56 -13.04 -4.81
C CYS A 204 -2.29 -11.86 -5.48
N ALA A 205 -3.56 -12.04 -5.80
CA ALA A 205 -4.39 -11.03 -6.46
C ALA A 205 -5.03 -9.99 -5.50
N GLY A 206 -4.53 -9.88 -4.27
CA GLY A 206 -5.06 -8.94 -3.26
C GLY A 206 -6.08 -9.57 -2.33
N GLY A 207 -6.81 -8.73 -1.59
CA GLY A 207 -7.85 -9.19 -0.67
C GLY A 207 -8.93 -10.01 -1.35
N ASP A 208 -9.42 -11.06 -0.69
CA ASP A 208 -10.55 -11.83 -1.23
C ASP A 208 -11.81 -10.97 -1.20
N LEU A 209 -12.21 -10.49 -2.37
CA LEU A 209 -13.36 -9.60 -2.50
C LEU A 209 -14.66 -10.22 -1.97
N ASP A 210 -14.77 -11.55 -1.93
CA ASP A 210 -15.96 -12.21 -1.40
C ASP A 210 -16.14 -11.96 0.10
N GLU A 211 -15.03 -11.72 0.84
CA GLU A 211 -15.05 -11.38 2.28
C GLU A 211 -15.23 -9.88 2.57
N PHE A 212 -15.18 -9.02 1.55
CA PHE A 212 -15.33 -7.58 1.74
C PHE A 212 -16.76 -7.24 2.20
N GLY A 213 -16.87 -6.43 3.27
CA GLY A 213 -18.14 -6.08 3.88
C GLY A 213 -18.63 -7.05 4.98
N GLU A 214 -17.93 -8.17 5.22
CA GLU A 214 -18.27 -9.08 6.32
C GLU A 214 -17.92 -8.50 7.71
N ALA A 215 -16.96 -7.58 7.77
CA ALA A 215 -16.53 -6.95 9.02
C ALA A 215 -17.57 -5.95 9.54
N ARG A 216 -18.51 -6.43 10.34
CA ARG A 216 -19.59 -5.61 10.92
C ARG A 216 -19.15 -4.73 12.09
N ASN A 217 -17.98 -4.97 12.66
CA ASN A 217 -17.45 -4.24 13.80
C ASN A 217 -16.03 -3.77 13.51
N ALA A 218 -15.85 -2.45 13.38
CA ALA A 218 -14.57 -1.81 13.08
C ALA A 218 -13.48 -2.14 14.10
N ALA A 219 -13.83 -2.16 15.40
CA ALA A 219 -12.87 -2.45 16.46
C ALA A 219 -12.39 -3.91 16.40
N VAL A 220 -13.31 -4.86 16.18
CA VAL A 220 -12.94 -6.28 16.01
C VAL A 220 -12.07 -6.46 14.76
N ALA A 221 -12.42 -5.82 13.66
CA ALA A 221 -11.64 -5.88 12.43
C ALA A 221 -10.22 -5.30 12.62
N HIS A 222 -10.10 -4.17 13.31
CA HIS A 222 -8.82 -3.57 13.68
C HIS A 222 -7.98 -4.52 14.55
N LEU A 223 -8.54 -5.02 15.64
CA LEU A 223 -7.84 -5.93 16.56
C LEU A 223 -7.43 -7.23 15.86
N THR A 224 -8.25 -7.77 14.96
CA THR A 224 -7.90 -8.95 14.17
C THR A 224 -6.70 -8.68 13.27
N ARG A 225 -6.67 -7.56 12.53
CA ARG A 225 -5.54 -7.19 11.65
C ARG A 225 -4.25 -6.96 12.43
N THR A 226 -4.32 -6.33 13.59
CA THR A 226 -3.12 -6.07 14.41
C THR A 226 -2.65 -7.30 15.18
N THR A 227 -3.53 -8.25 15.51
CA THR A 227 -3.17 -9.51 16.16
C THR A 227 -2.61 -10.52 15.16
N ARG A 228 -3.20 -10.63 13.96
CA ARG A 228 -2.79 -11.56 12.90
C ARG A 228 -2.30 -10.77 11.70
N SER A 229 -1.08 -10.25 11.80
CA SER A 229 -0.44 -9.43 10.79
C SER A 229 0.76 -10.15 10.16
N PRO A 230 0.59 -10.84 9.01
CA PRO A 230 1.72 -11.44 8.30
C PRO A 230 2.80 -10.42 7.92
N GLY A 231 2.42 -9.21 7.50
CA GLY A 231 3.36 -8.14 7.17
C GLY A 231 4.28 -7.78 8.36
N GLN A 232 3.72 -7.66 9.57
CA GLN A 232 4.50 -7.41 10.78
C GLN A 232 5.47 -8.56 11.10
N LEU A 233 5.03 -9.82 10.91
CA LEU A 233 5.87 -10.99 11.13
C LEU A 233 7.01 -11.07 10.10
N ILE A 234 6.74 -10.75 8.83
CA ILE A 234 7.78 -10.65 7.79
C ILE A 234 8.81 -9.59 8.19
N TYR A 235 8.36 -8.41 8.60
CA TYR A 235 9.24 -7.35 9.08
C TYR A 235 10.12 -7.81 10.27
N ARG A 236 9.52 -8.50 11.27
CA ARG A 236 10.25 -9.01 12.46
C ARG A 236 11.24 -10.12 12.14
N LEU A 237 10.93 -10.97 11.16
CA LEU A 237 11.86 -11.99 10.67
C LEU A 237 13.06 -11.37 9.91
N GLY A 238 12.91 -10.12 9.45
CA GLY A 238 13.99 -9.32 8.91
C GLY A 238 14.70 -9.97 7.73
N ASP A 239 16.03 -10.07 7.83
CA ASP A 239 16.90 -10.54 6.75
C ASP A 239 16.66 -11.99 6.29
N LYS A 240 15.88 -12.75 7.05
CA LYS A 240 15.58 -14.14 6.70
C LYS A 240 14.56 -14.30 5.59
N VAL A 241 13.69 -13.29 5.35
CA VAL A 241 12.55 -13.45 4.44
C VAL A 241 12.88 -12.96 3.04
N HIS A 242 12.65 -13.85 2.06
CA HIS A 242 12.74 -13.56 0.64
C HIS A 242 11.41 -13.85 -0.03
N ALA A 243 10.94 -12.98 -0.91
CA ALA A 243 9.72 -13.16 -1.68
C ALA A 243 10.05 -13.44 -3.15
N ARG A 244 9.40 -14.45 -3.74
CA ARG A 244 9.46 -14.77 -5.17
C ARG A 244 8.07 -14.57 -5.78
N LEU A 245 7.97 -13.54 -6.60
CA LEU A 245 6.71 -13.03 -7.12
C LEU A 245 6.54 -13.38 -8.59
N HIS A 246 5.30 -13.55 -9.05
CA HIS A 246 4.95 -13.77 -10.45
C HIS A 246 3.49 -13.43 -10.70
N GLY A 247 3.14 -13.11 -11.95
CA GLY A 247 1.78 -12.77 -12.31
C GLY A 247 1.21 -11.64 -11.45
N ALA A 248 -0.02 -11.76 -10.99
CA ALA A 248 -0.63 -10.74 -10.15
C ALA A 248 0.00 -10.67 -8.75
N CYS A 249 0.47 -9.48 -8.37
CA CYS A 249 1.00 -9.11 -7.05
C CYS A 249 0.28 -7.84 -6.60
N ILE A 250 -1.01 -7.96 -6.25
CA ILE A 250 -1.93 -6.83 -6.04
C ILE A 250 -2.25 -6.69 -4.55
N GLY A 251 -2.40 -5.44 -4.06
CA GLY A 251 -2.79 -5.17 -2.67
C GLY A 251 -1.96 -5.98 -1.68
N ALA A 252 -2.61 -6.80 -0.83
CA ALA A 252 -1.93 -7.65 0.14
C ALA A 252 -0.74 -8.45 -0.44
N GLY A 253 -0.76 -8.80 -1.75
CA GLY A 253 0.30 -9.52 -2.41
C GLY A 253 1.63 -8.77 -2.43
N ILE A 254 1.62 -7.48 -2.74
CA ILE A 254 2.82 -6.65 -2.68
C ILE A 254 2.99 -5.98 -1.32
N GLU A 255 1.89 -5.61 -0.64
CA GLU A 255 1.94 -4.95 0.66
C GLU A 255 2.76 -5.71 1.70
N MET A 256 2.47 -7.01 1.87
CA MET A 256 3.18 -7.87 2.81
C MET A 256 4.60 -8.16 2.37
N THR A 257 4.79 -8.46 1.08
CA THR A 257 6.09 -8.89 0.56
C THR A 257 7.10 -7.76 0.47
N ALA A 258 6.65 -6.51 0.38
CA ALA A 258 7.53 -5.34 0.45
C ALA A 258 8.27 -5.19 1.80
N PHE A 259 7.87 -5.89 2.86
CA PHE A 259 8.63 -6.01 4.11
C PHE A 259 9.81 -7.01 4.01
N ALA A 260 9.82 -7.89 3.02
CA ALA A 260 10.86 -8.90 2.89
C ALA A 260 12.23 -8.24 2.58
N LYS A 261 13.30 -8.89 3.04
CA LYS A 261 14.68 -8.45 2.76
C LYS A 261 14.96 -8.39 1.27
N ARG A 262 14.44 -9.35 0.53
CA ARG A 262 14.64 -9.45 -0.91
C ARG A 262 13.32 -9.81 -1.59
N VAL A 263 12.95 -9.03 -2.57
CA VAL A 263 11.76 -9.22 -3.41
C VAL A 263 12.23 -9.44 -4.85
N ILE A 264 12.07 -10.65 -5.34
CA ILE A 264 12.44 -11.04 -6.71
C ILE A 264 11.15 -11.33 -7.45
N ALA A 265 10.99 -10.80 -8.63
CA ALA A 265 9.81 -11.02 -9.45
C ALA A 265 10.18 -11.65 -10.79
N LYS A 266 9.26 -12.42 -11.38
CA LYS A 266 9.34 -12.79 -12.78
C LYS A 266 8.99 -11.60 -13.67
N ASP A 267 9.38 -11.66 -14.92
CA ASP A 267 9.08 -10.65 -15.94
C ASP A 267 7.58 -10.46 -16.20
N ASP A 268 6.77 -11.51 -15.97
CA ASP A 268 5.31 -11.48 -16.07
C ASP A 268 4.60 -10.86 -14.86
N ALA A 269 5.35 -10.49 -13.81
CA ALA A 269 4.76 -9.92 -12.61
C ALA A 269 4.27 -8.49 -12.85
N PHE A 270 3.12 -8.17 -12.24
CA PHE A 270 2.59 -6.81 -12.21
C PHE A 270 2.05 -6.46 -10.83
N PHE A 271 2.11 -5.18 -10.49
CA PHE A 271 1.83 -4.67 -9.15
C PHE A 271 0.77 -3.57 -9.21
N ALA A 272 -0.12 -3.54 -8.22
CA ALA A 272 -1.13 -2.49 -8.08
C ALA A 272 -1.60 -2.36 -6.63
N LEU A 273 -2.08 -1.16 -6.26
CA LEU A 273 -2.78 -0.88 -5.01
C LEU A 273 -4.15 -0.29 -5.34
N PRO A 274 -5.18 -1.11 -5.59
CA PRO A 274 -6.48 -0.65 -6.10
C PRO A 274 -7.44 -0.13 -5.01
N GLU A 275 -7.03 -0.12 -3.75
CA GLU A 275 -7.89 0.05 -2.57
C GLU A 275 -8.64 1.38 -2.57
N VAL A 276 -8.01 2.47 -3.05
CA VAL A 276 -8.66 3.80 -3.13
C VAL A 276 -9.89 3.74 -4.04
N GLY A 277 -9.82 3.00 -5.16
CA GLY A 277 -10.97 2.78 -6.04
C GLY A 277 -12.14 2.01 -5.40
N PHE A 278 -11.92 1.43 -4.23
CA PHE A 278 -12.95 0.78 -3.41
C PHE A 278 -13.42 1.67 -2.25
N GLY A 279 -12.86 2.88 -2.11
CA GLY A 279 -13.09 3.75 -0.96
C GLY A 279 -12.31 3.32 0.29
N LEU A 280 -11.18 2.64 0.12
CA LEU A 280 -10.30 2.13 1.19
C LEU A 280 -8.86 2.62 0.99
N VAL A 281 -7.98 2.30 1.93
CA VAL A 281 -6.52 2.37 1.81
C VAL A 281 -5.93 0.96 1.82
N PRO A 282 -4.67 0.73 1.41
CA PRO A 282 -3.98 -0.53 1.69
C PRO A 282 -4.09 -0.92 3.16
N GLY A 283 -4.33 -2.20 3.45
CA GLY A 283 -4.65 -2.66 4.81
C GLY A 283 -3.89 -3.92 5.24
N ALA A 284 -2.89 -4.34 4.47
CA ALA A 284 -2.02 -5.47 4.77
C ALA A 284 -0.55 -5.04 4.99
N GLY A 285 -0.32 -3.76 5.27
CA GLY A 285 0.98 -3.16 5.53
C GLY A 285 1.50 -2.27 4.41
N GLY A 286 0.74 -2.03 3.34
CA GLY A 286 1.22 -1.34 2.14
C GLY A 286 1.58 0.13 2.35
N THR A 287 0.87 0.84 3.21
CA THR A 287 1.21 2.22 3.57
C THR A 287 2.47 2.32 4.45
N VAL A 288 2.99 1.19 4.89
CA VAL A 288 4.16 1.10 5.76
C VAL A 288 5.37 0.52 5.05
N SER A 289 5.20 -0.60 4.36
CA SER A 289 6.28 -1.33 3.68
C SER A 289 6.73 -0.64 2.39
N ILE A 290 5.76 -0.26 1.55
CA ILE A 290 6.04 0.27 0.21
C ILE A 290 6.77 1.62 0.27
N PRO A 291 6.36 2.62 1.09
CA PRO A 291 7.09 3.88 1.16
C PRO A 291 8.53 3.74 1.68
N ARG A 292 8.84 2.66 2.40
CA ARG A 292 10.22 2.33 2.81
C ARG A 292 11.10 1.82 1.67
N ARG A 293 10.49 1.40 0.55
CA ARG A 293 11.18 0.99 -0.67
C ARG A 293 11.25 2.11 -1.71
N ILE A 294 10.11 2.75 -2.00
CA ILE A 294 9.97 3.67 -3.15
C ILE A 294 9.67 5.13 -2.77
N GLY A 295 9.63 5.44 -1.48
CA GLY A 295 9.25 6.76 -0.98
C GLY A 295 7.73 7.00 -0.97
N THR A 296 7.32 8.07 -0.28
CA THR A 296 5.90 8.39 -0.09
C THR A 296 5.21 8.85 -1.38
N HIS A 297 5.88 9.63 -2.21
CA HIS A 297 5.30 10.19 -3.46
C HIS A 297 4.95 9.09 -4.47
N ARG A 298 5.89 8.15 -4.75
CA ARG A 298 5.62 7.02 -5.64
C ARG A 298 4.57 6.07 -5.07
N THR A 299 4.56 5.89 -3.73
CA THR A 299 3.52 5.10 -3.05
C THR A 299 2.16 5.77 -3.17
N ALA A 300 2.08 7.10 -3.00
CA ALA A 300 0.85 7.85 -3.21
C ALA A 300 0.37 7.73 -4.66
N LEU A 301 1.26 7.88 -5.64
CA LEU A 301 0.91 7.72 -7.06
C LEU A 301 0.35 6.33 -7.35
N LEU A 302 1.02 5.27 -6.87
CA LEU A 302 0.57 3.89 -7.06
C LEU A 302 -0.79 3.63 -6.40
N GLY A 303 -0.98 4.08 -5.15
CA GLY A 303 -2.23 3.88 -4.40
C GLY A 303 -3.38 4.76 -4.90
N LEU A 304 -3.12 6.03 -5.25
CA LEU A 304 -4.14 6.93 -5.79
C LEU A 304 -4.56 6.52 -7.20
N SER A 305 -3.61 6.10 -8.05
CA SER A 305 -3.94 5.64 -9.40
C SER A 305 -4.67 4.30 -9.42
N GLY A 306 -4.33 3.38 -8.52
CA GLY A 306 -4.80 2.01 -8.52
C GLY A 306 -4.42 1.21 -9.78
N GLN A 307 -3.57 1.79 -10.64
CA GLN A 307 -3.16 1.20 -11.91
C GLN A 307 -2.06 0.16 -11.73
N ARG A 308 -1.92 -0.70 -12.74
CA ARG A 308 -0.86 -1.71 -12.77
C ARG A 308 0.45 -1.10 -13.25
N ILE A 309 1.52 -1.43 -12.57
CA ILE A 309 2.90 -1.25 -13.05
C ILE A 309 3.51 -2.62 -13.31
N ASP A 310 4.35 -2.73 -14.32
CA ASP A 310 5.07 -3.95 -14.67
C ASP A 310 6.33 -4.17 -13.82
N ALA A 311 6.98 -5.29 -14.02
CA ALA A 311 8.21 -5.63 -13.29
C ALA A 311 9.37 -4.67 -13.60
N ALA A 312 9.44 -4.13 -14.81
CA ALA A 312 10.50 -3.21 -15.22
C ALA A 312 10.38 -1.87 -14.46
N LEU A 313 9.19 -1.28 -14.43
CA LEU A 313 8.93 -0.05 -13.67
C LEU A 313 9.04 -0.27 -12.17
N ALA A 314 8.58 -1.42 -11.67
CA ALA A 314 8.72 -1.79 -10.25
C ALA A 314 10.18 -1.92 -9.83
N LEU A 315 11.06 -2.43 -10.70
CA LEU A 315 12.51 -2.50 -10.48
C LEU A 315 13.14 -1.09 -10.51
N ASP A 316 12.80 -0.29 -11.50
CA ASP A 316 13.27 1.10 -11.62
C ASP A 316 12.94 1.92 -10.36
N TRP A 317 11.73 1.74 -9.84
CA TRP A 317 11.31 2.41 -8.60
C TRP A 317 11.98 1.87 -7.34
N GLY A 318 12.53 0.65 -7.37
CA GLY A 318 13.06 -0.07 -6.21
C GLY A 318 11.99 -0.80 -5.39
N LEU A 319 10.78 -1.00 -5.96
CA LEU A 319 9.74 -1.78 -5.30
C LEU A 319 10.13 -3.25 -5.20
N ILE A 320 10.83 -3.76 -6.21
CA ILE A 320 11.46 -5.08 -6.24
C ILE A 320 12.97 -4.96 -6.42
N ASP A 321 13.71 -6.01 -6.06
CA ASP A 321 15.18 -6.00 -6.04
C ASP A 321 15.80 -6.65 -7.28
N ALA A 322 15.05 -7.47 -8.01
CA ALA A 322 15.49 -8.13 -9.24
C ALA A 322 14.31 -8.67 -10.06
N VAL A 323 14.52 -8.82 -11.37
CA VAL A 323 13.69 -9.59 -12.30
C VAL A 323 14.43 -10.85 -12.69
N GLU A 324 13.76 -12.03 -12.72
CA GLU A 324 14.29 -13.34 -13.08
C GLU A 324 13.47 -14.03 -14.18
#